data_d2f4c29f9abd92c53f23ed0b118fabe8
#
_entry.id   d2f4c29f9abd92c53f23ed0b118fabe8
#
_cell.length_a   1.000
_cell.length_b   1.000
_cell.length_c   1.000
_cell.angle_alpha   90.00
_cell.angle_beta   90.00
_cell.angle_gamma   90.00
#
_symmetry.space_group_name_H-M   'P 1'
#
loop_
_entity.id
_entity.type
_entity.pdbx_description
1 polymer ?
#
loop_
_entity_poly.entity_id
_entity_poly.type
_entity_poly.pdbx_seq_one_letter_code
_entity_poly.pdbx_strand_id
1 'polypeptide(L)'
;MCIRDSHYSQVIDTLDGTFKFVFDLVHGQDLRFEFNNTFITLFAEPSDSLFIKINTTLTDSKNSIVFSGSNKLINEEINKYLSHKKIPPFNAECEGKSVKEYHNNLKFQIKNELLELDSFVKKFEPSAKFIKWAKNDIIYNNSNYLIDYKFYLTNNNLPLTESLFNSELLPTDDEQDLIT
;
A
#
# COMPACT_ATOMS: atom_id res chain seq x y z
N MET A 1 -4.32 15.01 12.05
CA MET A 1 -4.67 15.17 10.63
C MET A 1 -5.76 14.14 10.33
N CYS A 2 -7.02 14.53 10.18
CA CYS A 2 -8.06 13.57 9.87
C CYS A 2 -7.96 13.24 8.38
N ILE A 3 -7.49 12.04 8.08
CA ILE A 3 -7.65 11.47 6.75
C ILE A 3 -9.14 11.15 6.65
N ARG A 4 -9.87 11.92 5.86
CA ARG A 4 -11.24 11.57 5.49
C ARG A 4 -11.15 10.45 4.49
N ASP A 5 -11.41 9.23 4.94
CA ASP A 5 -11.65 8.12 4.03
C ASP A 5 -12.96 8.41 3.30
N SER A 6 -12.82 8.85 2.05
CA SER A 6 -13.99 9.11 1.20
C SER A 6 -14.35 7.82 0.48
N HIS A 7 -15.59 7.36 0.69
CA HIS A 7 -16.15 6.22 -0.01
C HIS A 7 -17.04 6.69 -1.16
N TYR A 8 -16.73 6.21 -2.35
CA TYR A 8 -17.56 6.44 -3.54
C TYR A 8 -18.15 5.10 -3.97
N SER A 9 -19.43 5.06 -4.27
CA SER A 9 -20.09 3.89 -4.82
C SER A 9 -20.77 4.24 -6.13
N GLN A 10 -20.74 3.33 -7.09
CA GLN A 10 -21.36 3.49 -8.41
C GLN A 10 -22.01 2.18 -8.81
N VAL A 11 -23.22 2.27 -9.33
CA VAL A 11 -23.87 1.12 -9.97
C VAL A 11 -23.29 0.97 -11.39
N ILE A 12 -22.97 -0.26 -11.77
CA ILE A 12 -22.54 -0.58 -13.13
C ILE A 12 -23.72 -0.41 -14.06
N ASP A 13 -23.55 0.27 -15.18
CA ASP A 13 -24.55 0.30 -16.22
C ASP A 13 -24.75 -1.12 -16.78
N THR A 14 -25.96 -1.63 -16.67
CA THR A 14 -26.28 -3.00 -17.09
C THR A 14 -26.37 -3.17 -18.60
N LEU A 15 -26.43 -2.08 -19.36
CA LEU A 15 -26.51 -2.13 -20.82
C LEU A 15 -25.14 -2.35 -21.46
N ASP A 16 -24.11 -1.68 -20.94
CA ASP A 16 -22.77 -1.74 -21.52
C ASP A 16 -21.70 -2.23 -20.51
N GLY A 17 -22.07 -2.43 -19.25
CA GLY A 17 -21.17 -2.90 -18.19
C GLY A 17 -20.14 -1.85 -17.77
N THR A 18 -20.40 -0.54 -18.01
CA THR A 18 -19.47 0.53 -17.65
C THR A 18 -19.76 1.15 -16.31
N PHE A 19 -18.74 1.76 -15.71
CA PHE A 19 -18.86 2.63 -14.54
C PHE A 19 -17.88 3.80 -14.70
N LYS A 20 -18.15 4.91 -13.99
CA LYS A 20 -17.29 6.09 -14.00
C LYS A 20 -17.27 6.73 -12.63
N PHE A 21 -16.06 6.95 -12.12
CA PHE A 21 -15.83 7.80 -10.95
C PHE A 21 -15.13 9.09 -11.37
N VAL A 22 -15.54 10.20 -10.80
CA VAL A 22 -14.89 11.50 -10.94
C VAL A 22 -14.73 12.08 -9.55
N PHE A 23 -13.51 12.40 -9.19
CA PHE A 23 -13.18 13.02 -7.90
C PHE A 23 -11.90 13.84 -8.02
N ASP A 24 -11.75 14.82 -7.14
CA ASP A 24 -10.59 15.69 -7.13
C ASP A 24 -9.46 15.08 -6.29
N LEU A 25 -8.26 15.06 -6.86
CA LEU A 25 -7.03 14.71 -6.17
C LEU A 25 -6.15 15.95 -6.03
N VAL A 26 -5.57 16.14 -4.85
CA VAL A 26 -4.63 17.25 -4.59
C VAL A 26 -3.18 16.83 -4.90
N HIS A 27 -2.88 15.55 -4.71
CA HIS A 27 -1.57 14.96 -4.97
C HIS A 27 -1.73 13.49 -5.40
N GLY A 28 -0.64 12.90 -5.87
CA GLY A 28 -0.61 11.47 -6.20
C GLY A 28 -0.88 10.63 -4.95
N GLN A 29 -1.76 9.65 -5.06
CA GLN A 29 -2.14 8.79 -3.94
C GLN A 29 -2.68 7.44 -4.40
N ASP A 30 -2.70 6.52 -3.45
CA ASP A 30 -3.32 5.23 -3.63
C ASP A 30 -4.83 5.32 -3.45
N LEU A 31 -5.52 4.57 -4.29
CA LEU A 31 -6.96 4.37 -4.24
C LEU A 31 -7.23 2.88 -4.09
N ARG A 32 -8.20 2.54 -3.26
CA ARG A 32 -8.67 1.17 -3.14
C ARG A 32 -9.97 1.00 -3.93
N PHE A 33 -9.90 0.20 -4.98
CA PHE A 33 -11.06 -0.15 -5.77
C PHE A 33 -11.55 -1.54 -5.37
N GLU A 34 -12.84 -1.66 -5.09
CA GLU A 34 -13.46 -2.93 -4.73
C GLU A 34 -14.49 -3.33 -5.78
N PHE A 35 -14.38 -4.58 -6.26
CA PHE A 35 -15.32 -5.20 -7.17
C PHE A 35 -15.46 -6.69 -6.84
N ASN A 36 -16.68 -7.14 -6.59
CA ASN A 36 -16.98 -8.55 -6.25
C ASN A 36 -16.06 -9.12 -5.14
N ASN A 37 -15.93 -8.40 -4.03
CA ASN A 37 -15.04 -8.75 -2.90
C ASN A 37 -13.55 -8.87 -3.27
N THR A 38 -13.16 -8.37 -4.44
CA THR A 38 -11.76 -8.27 -4.84
C THR A 38 -11.30 -6.83 -4.69
N PHE A 39 -10.17 -6.65 -4.02
CA PHE A 39 -9.56 -5.34 -3.84
C PHE A 39 -8.40 -5.15 -4.81
N ILE A 40 -8.39 -3.99 -5.45
CA ILE A 40 -7.35 -3.57 -6.38
C ILE A 40 -6.77 -2.26 -5.85
N THR A 41 -5.47 -2.22 -5.65
CA THR A 41 -4.76 -0.98 -5.36
C THR A 41 -4.46 -0.26 -6.67
N LEU A 42 -4.84 1.00 -6.75
CA LEU A 42 -4.62 1.89 -7.89
C LEU A 42 -3.80 3.08 -7.43
N PHE A 43 -2.90 3.55 -8.28
CA PHE A 43 -2.23 4.82 -8.10
C PHE A 43 -2.80 5.84 -9.09
N ALA A 44 -3.17 7.01 -8.60
CA ALA A 44 -3.66 8.11 -9.43
C ALA A 44 -3.05 9.45 -9.00
N GLU A 45 -2.90 10.35 -9.95
CA GLU A 45 -2.42 11.72 -9.75
C GLU A 45 -3.50 12.73 -10.18
N PRO A 46 -3.37 14.01 -9.76
CA PRO A 46 -4.26 15.05 -10.23
C PRO A 46 -4.34 15.09 -11.76
N SER A 47 -5.53 15.25 -12.30
CA SER A 47 -5.82 15.31 -13.74
C SER A 47 -5.64 13.98 -14.50
N ASP A 48 -5.44 12.87 -13.84
CA ASP A 48 -5.37 11.56 -14.48
C ASP A 48 -6.72 11.15 -15.07
N SER A 49 -6.61 10.36 -16.15
CA SER A 49 -7.71 9.58 -16.72
C SER A 49 -7.25 8.13 -16.82
N LEU A 50 -7.64 7.32 -15.85
CA LEU A 50 -7.31 5.91 -15.77
C LEU A 50 -8.53 5.07 -16.17
N PHE A 51 -8.33 4.15 -17.10
CA PHE A 51 -9.35 3.20 -17.53
C PHE A 51 -8.97 1.79 -17.05
N ILE A 52 -9.96 1.10 -16.51
CA ILE A 52 -9.81 -0.26 -15.97
C ILE A 52 -10.80 -1.15 -16.68
N LYS A 53 -10.31 -2.19 -17.32
CA LYS A 53 -11.16 -3.26 -17.89
C LYS A 53 -11.02 -4.50 -17.03
N ILE A 54 -12.14 -5.00 -16.52
CA ILE A 54 -12.20 -6.19 -15.68
C ILE A 54 -12.92 -7.30 -16.44
N ASN A 55 -12.25 -8.44 -16.61
CA ASN A 55 -12.88 -9.62 -17.18
C ASN A 55 -13.45 -10.49 -16.07
N THR A 56 -14.76 -10.45 -15.88
CA THR A 56 -15.47 -11.17 -14.81
C THR A 56 -15.65 -12.67 -15.05
N THR A 57 -15.32 -13.15 -16.25
CA THR A 57 -15.43 -14.59 -16.59
C THR A 57 -14.19 -15.38 -16.16
N LEU A 58 -13.08 -14.70 -15.84
CA LEU A 58 -11.86 -15.34 -15.37
C LEU A 58 -11.95 -15.57 -13.86
N THR A 59 -11.69 -16.79 -13.44
CA THR A 59 -11.64 -17.15 -12.01
C THR A 59 -10.44 -16.56 -11.27
N ASP A 60 -9.38 -16.21 -12.00
CA ASP A 60 -8.23 -15.52 -11.46
C ASP A 60 -8.40 -14.01 -11.64
N SER A 61 -8.85 -13.35 -10.58
CA SER A 61 -9.11 -11.92 -10.55
C SER A 61 -7.88 -11.05 -10.87
N LYS A 62 -6.68 -11.56 -10.62
CA LYS A 62 -5.43 -10.81 -10.81
C LYS A 62 -5.02 -10.69 -12.28
N ASN A 63 -5.35 -11.71 -13.10
CA ASN A 63 -5.08 -11.72 -14.54
C ASN A 63 -6.23 -11.15 -15.38
N SER A 64 -7.32 -10.76 -14.71
CA SER A 64 -8.53 -10.25 -15.37
C SER A 64 -8.56 -8.75 -15.57
N ILE A 65 -7.51 -8.02 -15.12
CA ILE A 65 -7.50 -6.57 -15.07
C ILE A 65 -6.54 -6.02 -16.12
N VAL A 66 -7.03 -5.11 -16.93
CA VAL A 66 -6.23 -4.38 -17.93
C VAL A 66 -6.36 -2.89 -17.67
N PHE A 67 -5.22 -2.21 -17.57
CA PHE A 67 -5.15 -0.77 -17.39
C PHE A 67 -4.88 -0.06 -18.72
N SER A 68 -5.44 1.16 -18.87
CA SER A 68 -5.11 2.06 -19.97
C SER A 68 -5.29 3.52 -19.55
N GLY A 69 -4.74 4.45 -20.30
CA GLY A 69 -4.73 5.88 -19.96
C GLY A 69 -3.55 6.27 -19.08
N SER A 70 -3.74 7.31 -18.27
CA SER A 70 -2.71 7.87 -17.39
C SER A 70 -2.26 6.83 -16.35
N ASN A 71 -0.98 6.87 -16.02
CA ASN A 71 -0.40 5.97 -15.00
C ASN A 71 -0.64 4.46 -15.23
N LYS A 72 -0.91 4.06 -16.49
CA LYS A 72 -1.08 2.65 -16.85
C LYS A 72 0.09 1.79 -16.35
N LEU A 73 1.33 2.19 -16.67
CA LEU A 73 2.53 1.41 -16.36
C LEU A 73 2.67 1.13 -14.87
N ILE A 74 2.60 2.17 -14.03
CA ILE A 74 2.75 1.97 -12.59
C ILE A 74 1.63 1.10 -12.01
N ASN A 75 0.39 1.21 -12.52
CA ASN A 75 -0.72 0.37 -12.06
C ASN A 75 -0.55 -1.11 -12.46
N GLU A 76 0.00 -1.39 -13.64
CA GLU A 76 0.37 -2.74 -14.06
C GLU A 76 1.48 -3.31 -13.18
N GLU A 77 2.51 -2.50 -12.85
CA GLU A 77 3.64 -2.88 -11.99
C GLU A 77 3.18 -3.13 -10.56
N ILE A 78 2.32 -2.28 -9.98
CA ILE A 78 1.71 -2.48 -8.67
C ILE A 78 0.94 -3.80 -8.62
N ASN A 79 0.04 -4.03 -9.57
CA ASN A 79 -0.76 -5.24 -9.62
C ASN A 79 0.11 -6.50 -9.75
N LYS A 80 1.15 -6.43 -10.58
CA LYS A 80 2.14 -7.50 -10.75
C LYS A 80 2.91 -7.76 -9.44
N TYR A 81 3.40 -6.72 -8.78
CA TYR A 81 4.14 -6.83 -7.51
C TYR A 81 3.28 -7.44 -6.41
N LEU A 82 2.08 -6.90 -6.19
CA LEU A 82 1.16 -7.40 -5.16
C LEU A 82 0.74 -8.85 -5.41
N SER A 83 0.70 -9.29 -6.67
CA SER A 83 0.44 -10.70 -7.01
C SER A 83 1.64 -11.62 -6.75
N HIS A 84 2.85 -11.09 -6.72
CA HIS A 84 4.10 -11.83 -6.46
C HIS A 84 4.52 -11.78 -4.99
N LYS A 85 3.96 -10.86 -4.21
CA LYS A 85 4.32 -10.69 -2.78
C LYS A 85 4.02 -11.97 -2.01
N LYS A 86 5.05 -12.54 -1.37
CA LYS A 86 5.00 -13.80 -0.63
C LYS A 86 5.04 -13.59 0.87
N ILE A 87 5.64 -12.47 1.30
CA ILE A 87 5.75 -12.15 2.71
C ILE A 87 4.34 -11.85 3.23
N PRO A 88 3.88 -12.57 4.27
CA PRO A 88 2.59 -12.29 4.87
C PRO A 88 2.60 -10.90 5.53
N PRO A 89 1.42 -10.30 5.72
CA PRO A 89 1.30 -9.10 6.52
C PRO A 89 1.91 -9.31 7.91
N PHE A 90 2.44 -8.23 8.50
CA PHE A 90 2.97 -8.25 9.84
C PHE A 90 1.91 -8.75 10.84
N ASN A 91 2.30 -9.70 11.70
CA ASN A 91 1.42 -10.10 12.81
C ASN A 91 1.40 -8.99 13.86
N ALA A 92 0.35 -8.19 13.82
CA ALA A 92 0.15 -7.03 14.67
C ALA A 92 -0.35 -7.36 16.09
N GLU A 93 -0.35 -8.64 16.51
CA GLU A 93 -0.69 -9.00 17.89
C GLU A 93 0.22 -8.25 18.88
N CYS A 94 -0.40 -7.42 19.70
CA CYS A 94 0.30 -6.58 20.68
C CYS A 94 0.44 -7.26 22.05
N GLU A 95 -0.46 -8.18 22.36
CA GLU A 95 -0.55 -8.81 23.67
C GLU A 95 0.71 -9.61 23.99
N GLY A 96 1.22 -9.42 25.22
CA GLY A 96 2.39 -10.15 25.73
C GLY A 96 3.73 -9.74 25.14
N LYS A 97 3.78 -8.80 24.19
CA LYS A 97 5.05 -8.33 23.61
C LYS A 97 5.54 -7.07 24.34
N SER A 98 6.81 -7.02 24.64
CA SER A 98 7.45 -5.78 25.07
C SER A 98 7.61 -4.82 23.88
N VAL A 99 7.71 -3.52 24.15
CA VAL A 99 7.93 -2.49 23.12
C VAL A 99 9.16 -2.82 22.26
N LYS A 100 10.25 -3.29 22.90
CA LYS A 100 11.49 -3.66 22.21
C LYS A 100 11.30 -4.84 21.27
N GLU A 101 10.57 -5.86 21.70
CA GLU A 101 10.28 -7.04 20.86
C GLU A 101 9.40 -6.68 19.67
N TYR A 102 8.34 -5.92 19.92
CA TYR A 102 7.45 -5.47 18.84
C TYR A 102 8.20 -4.66 17.77
N HIS A 103 9.02 -3.71 18.22
CA HIS A 103 9.85 -2.89 17.34
C HIS A 103 10.88 -3.72 16.54
N ASN A 104 11.56 -4.67 17.20
CA ASN A 104 12.52 -5.53 16.50
C ASN A 104 11.84 -6.42 15.44
N ASN A 105 10.67 -6.96 15.77
CA ASN A 105 9.88 -7.77 14.83
C ASN A 105 9.45 -6.92 13.62
N LEU A 106 9.06 -5.68 13.86
CA LEU A 106 8.67 -4.76 12.79
C LEU A 106 9.85 -4.38 11.89
N LYS A 107 11.02 -4.07 12.47
CA LYS A 107 12.25 -3.85 11.70
C LYS A 107 12.63 -5.06 10.85
N PHE A 108 12.48 -6.26 11.40
CA PHE A 108 12.75 -7.50 10.66
C PHE A 108 11.77 -7.68 9.50
N GLN A 109 10.48 -7.37 9.69
CA GLN A 109 9.47 -7.40 8.65
C GLN A 109 9.81 -6.43 7.51
N ILE A 110 10.08 -5.17 7.83
CA ILE A 110 10.46 -4.14 6.83
C ILE A 110 11.68 -4.61 6.02
N LYS A 111 12.71 -5.10 6.70
CA LYS A 111 13.90 -5.62 6.02
C LYS A 111 13.59 -6.73 5.04
N ASN A 112 12.74 -7.68 5.42
CA ASN A 112 12.36 -8.79 4.56
C ASN A 112 11.54 -8.32 3.35
N GLU A 113 10.61 -7.39 3.55
CA GLU A 113 9.81 -6.82 2.46
C GLU A 113 10.68 -6.03 1.47
N LEU A 114 11.68 -5.28 1.96
CA LEU A 114 12.64 -4.59 1.09
C LEU A 114 13.51 -5.57 0.29
N LEU A 115 13.94 -6.68 0.90
CA LEU A 115 14.68 -7.74 0.18
C LEU A 115 13.82 -8.43 -0.89
N GLU A 116 12.52 -8.62 -0.61
CA GLU A 116 11.58 -9.14 -1.61
C GLU A 116 11.39 -8.15 -2.76
N LEU A 117 11.26 -6.86 -2.45
CA LEU A 117 11.20 -5.79 -3.44
C LEU A 117 12.47 -5.77 -4.32
N ASP A 118 13.65 -5.85 -3.72
CA ASP A 118 14.93 -5.91 -4.47
C ASP A 118 14.98 -7.10 -5.42
N SER A 119 14.46 -8.24 -4.99
CA SER A 119 14.37 -9.45 -5.82
C SER A 119 13.40 -9.25 -6.99
N PHE A 120 12.29 -8.56 -6.75
CA PHE A 120 11.32 -8.20 -7.79
C PHE A 120 11.93 -7.22 -8.79
N VAL A 121 12.63 -6.18 -8.31
CA VAL A 121 13.30 -5.18 -9.14
C VAL A 121 14.34 -5.83 -10.05
N LYS A 122 15.19 -6.70 -9.53
CA LYS A 122 16.22 -7.42 -10.31
C LYS A 122 15.61 -8.32 -11.39
N LYS A 123 14.43 -8.88 -11.13
CA LYS A 123 13.78 -9.82 -12.06
C LYS A 123 12.96 -9.13 -13.13
N PHE A 124 12.32 -8.01 -12.83
CA PHE A 124 11.30 -7.41 -13.68
C PHE A 124 11.65 -6.02 -14.19
N GLU A 125 12.72 -5.41 -13.67
CA GLU A 125 13.23 -4.08 -14.05
C GLU A 125 12.12 -3.02 -14.14
N PRO A 126 11.30 -2.83 -13.07
CA PRO A 126 10.19 -1.92 -13.10
C PRO A 126 10.64 -0.45 -13.16
N SER A 127 9.68 0.45 -13.41
CA SER A 127 9.93 1.88 -13.47
C SER A 127 10.43 2.46 -12.14
N ALA A 128 11.22 3.54 -12.19
CA ALA A 128 11.66 4.26 -11.00
C ALA A 128 10.47 4.76 -10.16
N LYS A 129 9.37 5.17 -10.81
CA LYS A 129 8.13 5.59 -10.16
C LYS A 129 7.52 4.47 -9.31
N PHE A 130 7.49 3.25 -9.83
CA PHE A 130 7.04 2.08 -9.09
C PHE A 130 7.96 1.78 -7.90
N ILE A 131 9.29 1.81 -8.10
CA ILE A 131 10.26 1.51 -7.02
C ILE A 131 10.05 2.48 -5.86
N LYS A 132 9.89 3.78 -6.14
CA LYS A 132 9.58 4.80 -5.15
C LYS A 132 8.27 4.50 -4.43
N TRP A 133 7.21 4.21 -5.18
CA TRP A 133 5.91 3.85 -4.62
C TRP A 133 6.02 2.64 -3.68
N ALA A 134 6.66 1.55 -4.13
CA ALA A 134 6.75 0.31 -3.37
C ALA A 134 7.56 0.45 -2.07
N LYS A 135 8.66 1.22 -2.10
CA LYS A 135 9.43 1.54 -0.88
C LYS A 135 8.57 2.30 0.12
N ASN A 136 7.86 3.33 -0.34
CA ASN A 136 6.97 4.11 0.50
C ASN A 136 5.85 3.26 1.07
N ASP A 137 5.20 2.41 0.26
CA ASP A 137 4.15 1.50 0.70
C ASP A 137 4.64 0.58 1.84
N ILE A 138 5.83 -0.03 1.69
CA ILE A 138 6.44 -0.87 2.72
C ILE A 138 6.65 -0.09 4.02
N ILE A 139 7.25 1.09 3.94
CA ILE A 139 7.60 1.88 5.12
C ILE A 139 6.34 2.39 5.82
N TYR A 140 5.42 3.01 5.09
CA TYR A 140 4.23 3.61 5.70
C TYR A 140 3.25 2.58 6.25
N ASN A 141 3.03 1.47 5.55
CA ASN A 141 2.17 0.40 6.05
C ASN A 141 2.72 -0.21 7.33
N ASN A 142 4.04 -0.43 7.40
CA ASN A 142 4.66 -0.95 8.62
C ASN A 142 4.71 0.10 9.74
N SER A 143 4.85 1.39 9.43
CA SER A 143 4.79 2.45 10.44
C SER A 143 3.41 2.57 11.10
N ASN A 144 2.33 2.27 10.37
CA ASN A 144 0.99 2.24 10.94
C ASN A 144 0.87 1.22 12.08
N TYR A 145 1.50 0.05 11.98
CA TYR A 145 1.53 -0.93 13.07
C TYR A 145 2.18 -0.40 14.34
N LEU A 146 3.16 0.49 14.21
CA LEU A 146 3.77 1.14 15.37
C LEU A 146 2.80 2.12 16.06
N ILE A 147 2.04 2.84 15.27
CA ILE A 147 0.99 3.74 15.77
C ILE A 147 -0.10 2.93 16.49
N ASP A 148 -0.55 1.84 15.89
CA ASP A 148 -1.55 0.94 16.48
C ASP A 148 -1.04 0.34 17.81
N TYR A 149 0.24 -0.05 17.87
CA TYR A 149 0.85 -0.54 19.09
C TYR A 149 0.92 0.54 20.18
N LYS A 150 1.22 1.78 19.82
CA LYS A 150 1.17 2.92 20.75
C LYS A 150 -0.23 3.10 21.32
N PHE A 151 -1.27 3.04 20.49
CA PHE A 151 -2.65 3.09 20.95
C PHE A 151 -3.00 1.91 21.89
N TYR A 152 -2.58 0.71 21.55
CA TYR A 152 -2.74 -0.46 22.42
C TYR A 152 -2.13 -0.23 23.82
N LEU A 153 -0.87 0.23 23.90
CA LEU A 153 -0.21 0.51 25.17
C LEU A 153 -0.97 1.59 25.97
N THR A 154 -1.38 2.66 25.32
CA THR A 154 -2.13 3.77 25.95
C THR A 154 -3.45 3.28 26.52
N ASN A 155 -4.23 2.53 25.74
CA ASN A 155 -5.55 2.04 26.12
C ASN A 155 -5.51 1.01 27.27
N ASN A 156 -4.38 0.31 27.43
CA ASN A 156 -4.18 -0.67 28.49
C ASN A 156 -3.37 -0.11 29.68
N ASN A 157 -3.11 1.20 29.74
CA ASN A 157 -2.31 1.86 30.78
C ASN A 157 -0.91 1.24 30.95
N LEU A 158 -0.32 0.75 29.87
CA LEU A 158 1.02 0.18 29.85
C LEU A 158 2.07 1.29 29.65
N PRO A 159 3.31 1.11 30.18
CA PRO A 159 4.31 2.15 30.11
C PRO A 159 4.73 2.45 28.65
N LEU A 160 4.64 3.72 28.27
CA LEU A 160 5.16 4.23 27.02
C LEU A 160 6.63 4.61 27.19
N THR A 161 7.52 3.91 26.52
CA THR A 161 8.92 4.33 26.42
C THR A 161 9.06 5.22 25.17
N GLU A 162 8.90 6.53 25.33
CA GLU A 162 8.85 7.50 24.21
C GLU A 162 10.06 7.41 23.27
N SER A 163 11.25 7.04 23.79
CA SER A 163 12.46 6.91 22.96
C SER A 163 12.39 5.85 21.87
N LEU A 164 11.47 4.89 21.96
CA LEU A 164 11.31 3.82 20.97
C LEU A 164 10.33 4.18 19.84
N PHE A 165 9.56 5.24 20.03
CA PHE A 165 8.64 5.77 19.01
C PHE A 165 9.25 6.94 18.22
N ASN A 166 10.45 7.38 18.59
CA ASN A 166 11.15 8.46 17.91
C ASN A 166 11.99 7.92 16.75
N SER A 167 11.56 8.24 15.55
CA SER A 167 12.32 8.40 14.31
C SER A 167 13.04 7.20 13.64
N GLU A 168 13.40 6.12 14.28
CA GLU A 168 14.24 5.09 13.64
C GLU A 168 13.53 4.16 12.63
N LEU A 169 12.21 4.24 12.49
CA LEU A 169 11.45 3.50 11.47
C LEU A 169 10.97 4.39 10.32
N LEU A 170 10.94 5.69 10.55
CA LEU A 170 10.66 6.63 9.47
C LEU A 170 11.98 6.86 8.71
N PRO A 171 11.97 6.87 7.38
CA PRO A 171 13.15 7.23 6.61
C PRO A 171 13.63 8.59 7.08
N THR A 172 14.91 8.69 7.41
CA THR A 172 15.56 9.99 7.64
C THR A 172 15.50 10.80 6.35
N ASP A 173 15.57 12.13 6.44
CA ASP A 173 15.56 12.99 5.24
C ASP A 173 16.66 12.56 4.25
N ASP A 174 17.80 12.05 4.73
CA ASP A 174 18.88 11.49 3.90
C ASP A 174 18.49 10.18 3.18
N GLU A 175 17.55 9.40 3.72
CA GLU A 175 17.02 8.22 3.07
C GLU A 175 15.87 8.54 2.10
N GLN A 176 15.24 9.70 2.24
CA GLN A 176 14.27 10.22 1.27
C GLN A 176 14.97 10.65 -0.03
N ASP A 177 16.21 11.12 0.02
CA ASP A 177 17.01 11.48 -1.16
C ASP A 177 17.48 10.26 -1.97
N LEU A 178 17.52 9.06 -1.37
CA LEU A 178 17.72 7.80 -2.09
C LEU A 178 16.48 7.37 -2.90
N ILE A 179 15.40 8.15 -2.80
CA ILE A 179 14.10 7.93 -3.45
C ILE A 179 13.87 8.91 -4.62
N THR A 180 14.84 9.81 -4.91
CA THR A 180 14.77 10.74 -6.06
C THR A 180 15.28 10.11 -7.36
#